data_692ff4df0429e1b90e921a243730be39
#
_entry.id   692ff4df0429e1b90e921a243730be39
#
_cell.length_a   1.000
_cell.length_b   1.000
_cell.length_c   1.000
_cell.angle_alpha   90.00
_cell.angle_beta   90.00
_cell.angle_gamma   90.00
#
_symmetry.space_group_name_H-M   'P 1'
#
loop_
_entity.id
_entity.type
_entity.pdbx_description
1 polymer ?
#
loop_
_entity_poly.entity_id
_entity_poly.type
_entity_poly.pdbx_seq_one_letter_code
_entity_poly.pdbx_strand_id
1 'polypeptide(L)'
;MLEENIIFRRATIASVITSTYPMIVVGCYFGITPWNMERLSIDESDLSSAILLFGIFFIISNQIAGRILVPKYGTKLVMTLAFPIVTFSALLTVISSSYFYFLLTFISGGIGLSLIHI
;
A
#
# COMPACT_ATOMS: atom_id res chain seq x y z
N MET A 1 -14.66 12.43 31.53
CA MET A 1 -15.17 13.33 30.45
C MET A 1 -14.05 13.97 29.63
N LEU A 2 -13.10 14.63 30.25
CA LEU A 2 -11.96 15.26 29.52
C LEU A 2 -11.05 14.22 28.85
N GLU A 3 -10.73 13.14 29.54
CA GLU A 3 -9.90 12.05 29.02
C GLU A 3 -10.59 11.31 27.87
N GLU A 4 -11.89 11.06 27.96
CA GLU A 4 -12.67 10.42 26.89
C GLU A 4 -12.67 11.27 25.62
N ASN A 5 -12.78 12.58 25.74
CA ASN A 5 -12.74 13.51 24.62
C ASN A 5 -11.35 13.52 23.95
N ILE A 6 -10.27 13.41 24.73
CA ILE A 6 -8.90 13.34 24.20
C ILE A 6 -8.68 12.02 23.46
N ILE A 7 -9.13 10.90 24.04
CA ILE A 7 -9.02 9.58 23.42
C ILE A 7 -9.82 9.54 22.10
N PHE A 8 -11.06 10.01 22.13
CA PHE A 8 -11.91 10.08 20.95
C PHE A 8 -11.27 10.91 19.85
N ARG A 9 -10.76 12.10 20.18
CA ARG A 9 -10.08 12.98 19.22
C ARG A 9 -8.84 12.33 18.60
N ARG A 10 -8.02 11.67 19.41
CA ARG A 10 -6.83 10.94 18.92
C ARG A 10 -7.21 9.78 18.00
N ALA A 11 -8.22 9.01 18.37
CA ALA A 11 -8.72 7.91 17.55
C ALA A 11 -9.29 8.41 16.21
N THR A 12 -10.02 9.51 16.21
CA THR A 12 -10.54 10.13 14.99
C THR A 12 -9.43 10.61 14.08
N ILE A 13 -8.42 11.30 14.61
CA ILE A 13 -7.27 11.77 13.82
C ILE A 13 -6.51 10.57 13.23
N ALA A 14 -6.25 9.54 14.03
CA ALA A 14 -5.57 8.34 13.57
C ALA A 14 -6.36 7.63 12.45
N SER A 15 -7.69 7.53 12.60
CA SER A 15 -8.56 6.95 11.58
C SER A 15 -8.54 7.74 10.27
N VAL A 16 -8.60 9.06 10.33
CA VAL A 16 -8.53 9.93 9.15
C VAL A 16 -7.19 9.77 8.44
N ILE A 17 -6.07 9.78 9.16
CA ILE A 17 -4.74 9.60 8.58
C ILE A 17 -4.64 8.23 7.93
N THR A 18 -5.05 7.19 8.63
CA THR A 18 -4.98 5.79 8.16
C THR A 18 -5.81 5.55 6.90
N SER A 19 -6.95 6.25 6.77
CA SER A 19 -7.81 6.15 5.59
C SER A 19 -7.32 7.01 4.43
N THR A 20 -6.88 8.24 4.71
CA THR A 20 -6.55 9.23 3.69
C THR A 20 -5.18 8.98 3.06
N TYR A 21 -4.18 8.65 3.87
CA TYR A 21 -2.81 8.46 3.39
C TYR A 21 -2.69 7.37 2.32
N PRO A 22 -3.24 6.15 2.49
CA PRO A 22 -3.18 5.14 1.44
C PRO A 22 -3.86 5.59 0.14
N MET A 23 -4.95 6.33 0.23
CA MET A 23 -5.66 6.83 -0.95
C MET A 23 -4.83 7.85 -1.72
N ILE A 24 -4.11 8.73 -1.02
CA ILE A 24 -3.17 9.67 -1.66
C ILE A 24 -2.04 8.89 -2.36
N VAL A 25 -1.44 7.92 -1.70
CA VAL A 25 -0.35 7.12 -2.29
C VAL A 25 -0.84 6.33 -3.50
N VAL A 26 -2.01 5.69 -3.41
CA VAL A 26 -2.62 4.98 -4.54
C VAL A 26 -2.93 5.93 -5.68
N GLY A 27 -3.47 7.12 -5.40
CA GLY A 27 -3.72 8.14 -6.41
C GLY A 27 -2.45 8.58 -7.13
N CYS A 28 -1.36 8.82 -6.40
CA CYS A 28 -0.06 9.12 -6.98
C CYS A 28 0.46 7.96 -7.84
N TYR A 29 0.32 6.74 -7.35
CA TYR A 29 0.75 5.52 -8.04
C TYR A 29 0.09 5.38 -9.40
N PHE A 30 -1.24 5.51 -9.44
CA PHE A 30 -2.00 5.45 -10.70
C PHE A 30 -1.80 6.70 -11.57
N GLY A 31 -1.61 7.86 -10.97
CA GLY A 31 -1.37 9.11 -11.68
C GLY A 31 -0.08 9.11 -12.51
N ILE A 32 0.96 8.43 -12.04
CA ILE A 32 2.23 8.31 -12.77
C ILE A 32 2.29 7.08 -13.69
N THR A 33 1.27 6.24 -13.69
CA THR A 33 1.24 5.01 -14.51
C THR A 33 1.40 5.29 -16.01
N PRO A 34 0.70 6.25 -16.63
CA PRO A 34 0.88 6.54 -18.05
C PRO A 34 2.33 6.93 -18.39
N TRP A 35 2.96 7.75 -17.57
CA TRP A 35 4.37 8.12 -17.73
C TRP A 35 5.30 6.90 -17.62
N ASN A 36 5.05 6.00 -16.68
CA ASN A 36 5.82 4.77 -16.54
C ASN A 36 5.63 3.82 -17.73
N MET A 37 4.42 3.71 -18.25
CA MET A 37 4.13 2.90 -19.43
C MET A 37 4.93 3.38 -20.64
N GLU A 38 4.93 4.68 -20.88
CA GLU A 38 5.70 5.28 -21.98
C GLU A 38 7.21 5.10 -21.76
N ARG A 39 7.72 5.41 -20.59
CA ARG A 39 9.14 5.32 -20.25
C ARG A 39 9.70 3.90 -20.30
N LEU A 40 8.93 2.90 -19.90
CA LEU A 40 9.32 1.49 -19.85
C LEU A 40 8.85 0.68 -21.07
N SER A 41 8.16 1.32 -22.00
CA SER A 41 7.55 0.65 -23.18
C SER A 41 6.62 -0.50 -22.77
N ILE A 42 5.80 -0.27 -21.76
CA ILE A 42 4.83 -1.22 -21.22
C ILE A 42 3.50 -1.02 -21.93
N ASP A 43 2.91 -2.10 -22.43
CA ASP A 43 1.58 -2.10 -23.02
C ASP A 43 0.46 -2.34 -21.99
N GLU A 44 -0.78 -2.30 -22.42
CA GLU A 44 -1.95 -2.50 -21.55
C GLU A 44 -2.01 -3.93 -20.99
N SER A 45 -1.49 -4.92 -21.71
CA SER A 45 -1.43 -6.32 -21.26
C SER A 45 -0.43 -6.48 -20.13
N ASP A 46 0.73 -5.84 -20.25
CA ASP A 46 1.75 -5.82 -19.20
C ASP A 46 1.25 -5.11 -17.94
N LEU A 47 0.54 -3.99 -18.10
CA LEU A 47 -0.08 -3.27 -16.99
C LEU A 47 -1.15 -4.12 -16.31
N SER A 48 -1.98 -4.82 -17.07
CA SER A 48 -3.01 -5.72 -16.54
C SER A 48 -2.40 -6.84 -15.73
N SER A 49 -1.29 -7.40 -16.17
CA SER A 49 -0.52 -8.42 -15.43
C SER A 49 0.03 -7.87 -14.12
N ALA A 50 0.53 -6.64 -14.11
CA ALA A 50 1.01 -5.98 -12.90
C ALA A 50 -0.11 -5.74 -11.88
N ILE A 51 -1.27 -5.29 -12.33
CA ILE A 51 -2.47 -5.08 -11.49
C ILE A 51 -2.97 -6.41 -10.93
N LEU A 52 -2.95 -7.48 -11.72
CA LEU A 52 -3.32 -8.82 -11.27
C LEU A 52 -2.40 -9.29 -10.14
N LEU A 53 -1.08 -9.15 -10.30
CA LEU A 53 -0.11 -9.49 -9.25
C LEU A 53 -0.32 -8.66 -7.99
N PHE A 54 -0.57 -7.37 -8.12
CA PHE A 54 -0.94 -6.50 -7.00
C PHE A 54 -2.13 -7.08 -6.22
N GLY A 55 -3.21 -7.45 -6.90
CA GLY A 55 -4.41 -8.03 -6.29
C GLY A 55 -4.15 -9.34 -5.60
N ILE A 56 -3.39 -10.26 -6.23
CA ILE A 56 -3.03 -11.55 -5.65
C ILE A 56 -2.23 -11.36 -4.36
N PHE A 57 -1.18 -10.56 -4.39
CA PHE A 57 -0.35 -10.30 -3.20
C PHE A 57 -1.10 -9.52 -2.13
N PHE A 58 -1.99 -8.62 -2.51
CA PHE A 58 -2.89 -7.94 -1.57
C PHE A 58 -3.74 -8.96 -0.79
N ILE A 59 -4.40 -9.88 -1.47
CA ILE A 59 -5.28 -10.89 -0.84
C ILE A 59 -4.47 -11.81 0.07
N ILE A 60 -3.35 -12.37 -0.42
CA ILE A 60 -2.50 -13.28 0.34
C ILE A 60 -1.96 -12.59 1.59
N SER A 61 -1.42 -11.39 1.43
CA SER A 61 -0.83 -10.63 2.54
C SER A 61 -1.88 -10.23 3.58
N ASN A 62 -3.09 -9.89 3.14
CA ASN A 62 -4.19 -9.57 4.04
C ASN A 62 -4.57 -10.78 4.92
N GLN A 63 -4.62 -11.98 4.34
CA GLN A 63 -4.88 -13.21 5.09
C GLN A 63 -3.77 -13.51 6.10
N ILE A 64 -2.51 -13.37 5.70
CA ILE A 64 -1.36 -13.57 6.58
C ILE A 64 -1.36 -12.52 7.71
N ALA A 65 -1.59 -11.27 7.36
CA ALA A 65 -1.65 -10.18 8.33
C ALA A 65 -2.74 -10.39 9.38
N GLY A 66 -3.96 -10.69 8.96
CA GLY A 66 -5.09 -10.88 9.86
C GLY A 66 -4.96 -12.12 10.76
N ARG A 67 -4.42 -13.21 10.23
CA ARG A 67 -4.34 -14.49 10.96
C ARG A 67 -3.06 -14.69 11.76
N ILE A 68 -1.96 -14.08 11.35
CA ILE A 68 -0.63 -14.32 11.94
C ILE A 68 -0.04 -13.06 12.55
N LEU A 69 0.06 -11.99 11.77
CA LEU A 69 0.79 -10.79 12.20
C LEU A 69 0.05 -10.00 13.26
N VAL A 70 -1.23 -9.75 13.07
CA VAL A 70 -2.04 -8.99 14.03
C VAL A 70 -2.18 -9.70 15.37
N PRO A 71 -2.50 -11.02 15.43
CA PRO A 71 -2.55 -11.73 16.70
C PRO A 71 -1.20 -11.77 17.43
N LYS A 72 -0.07 -11.79 16.68
CA LYS A 72 1.26 -11.90 17.27
C LYS A 72 1.84 -10.54 17.69
N TYR A 73 1.65 -9.51 16.89
CA TYR A 73 2.34 -8.22 17.06
C TYR A 73 1.40 -7.05 17.35
N GLY A 74 0.10 -7.25 17.21
CA GLY A 74 -0.93 -6.21 17.38
C GLY A 74 -1.11 -5.33 16.13
N THR A 75 -2.31 -4.80 15.99
CA THR A 75 -2.72 -3.98 14.84
C THR A 75 -1.85 -2.73 14.68
N LYS A 76 -1.55 -2.05 15.79
CA LYS A 76 -0.79 -0.79 15.78
C LYS A 76 0.59 -0.97 15.13
N LEU A 77 1.34 -2.02 15.52
CA LEU A 77 2.68 -2.25 14.98
C LEU A 77 2.61 -2.61 13.50
N VAL A 78 1.72 -3.52 13.13
CA VAL A 78 1.56 -3.99 11.74
C VAL A 78 1.20 -2.82 10.81
N MET A 79 0.23 -1.99 11.20
CA MET A 79 -0.16 -0.81 10.43
C MET A 79 0.97 0.23 10.35
N THR A 80 1.68 0.48 11.44
CA THR A 80 2.79 1.45 11.46
C THR A 80 3.90 1.02 10.50
N LEU A 81 4.22 -0.27 10.42
CA LEU A 81 5.22 -0.79 9.48
C LEU A 81 4.72 -0.78 8.03
N ALA A 82 3.42 -0.82 7.81
CA ALA A 82 2.86 -0.78 6.46
C ALA A 82 3.06 0.58 5.76
N PHE A 83 3.01 1.68 6.47
CA PHE A 83 3.19 3.02 5.89
C PHE A 83 4.52 3.20 5.16
N PRO A 84 5.69 2.87 5.75
CA PRO A 84 6.96 2.92 5.04
C PRO A 84 6.99 2.00 3.81
N ILE A 85 6.40 0.82 3.88
CA ILE A 85 6.37 -0.15 2.76
C ILE A 85 5.61 0.44 1.59
N VAL A 86 4.42 1.00 1.82
CA VAL A 86 3.59 1.63 0.78
C VAL A 86 4.29 2.83 0.18
N THR A 87 4.87 3.71 1.00
CA THR A 87 5.60 4.89 0.55
C THR A 87 6.81 4.51 -0.29
N PHE A 88 7.59 3.55 0.18
CA PHE A 88 8.77 3.06 -0.52
C PHE A 88 8.41 2.42 -1.86
N SER A 89 7.33 1.65 -1.93
CA SER A 89 6.81 1.09 -3.18
C SER A 89 6.48 2.17 -4.20
N ALA A 90 5.80 3.24 -3.78
CA ALA A 90 5.46 4.36 -4.65
C ALA A 90 6.71 5.07 -5.17
N LEU A 91 7.72 5.29 -4.33
CA LEU A 91 8.99 5.87 -4.73
C LEU A 91 9.76 4.97 -5.70
N LEU A 92 9.79 3.66 -5.45
CA LEU A 92 10.42 2.70 -6.35
C LEU A 92 9.79 2.70 -7.76
N THR A 93 8.51 3.01 -7.88
CA THR A 93 7.84 3.10 -9.17
C THR A 93 8.46 4.18 -10.05
N VAL A 94 8.87 5.30 -9.46
CA VAL A 94 9.50 6.43 -10.18
C VAL A 94 10.89 6.07 -10.69
N ILE A 95 11.66 5.30 -9.91
CA ILE A 95 13.05 4.94 -10.22
C ILE A 95 13.20 3.58 -10.90
N SER A 96 12.11 2.86 -11.12
CA SER A 96 12.15 1.56 -11.80
C SER A 96 12.73 1.71 -13.21
N SER A 97 13.68 0.85 -13.55
CA SER A 97 14.44 0.89 -14.82
C SER A 97 13.97 -0.16 -15.85
N SER A 98 13.15 -1.10 -15.43
CA SER A 98 12.63 -2.17 -16.29
C SER A 98 11.25 -2.63 -15.84
N TYR A 99 10.56 -3.37 -16.70
CA TYR A 99 9.27 -3.98 -16.39
C TYR A 99 9.34 -4.90 -15.16
N PHE A 100 10.43 -5.64 -15.00
CA PHE A 100 10.63 -6.50 -13.82
C PHE A 100 10.60 -5.70 -12.51
N TYR A 101 11.34 -4.60 -12.44
CA TYR A 101 11.32 -3.71 -11.26
C TYR A 101 9.96 -3.05 -11.07
N PHE A 102 9.29 -2.70 -12.15
CA PHE A 102 7.92 -2.19 -12.12
C PHE A 102 6.94 -3.20 -11.50
N LEU A 103 7.04 -4.48 -11.88
CA LEU A 103 6.24 -5.55 -11.23
C LEU A 103 6.54 -5.68 -9.75
N LEU A 104 7.80 -5.60 -9.34
CA LEU A 104 8.17 -5.64 -7.93
C LEU A 104 7.55 -4.49 -7.12
N THR A 105 7.41 -3.32 -7.72
CA THR A 105 6.73 -2.19 -7.06
C THR A 105 5.24 -2.45 -6.85
N PHE A 106 4.57 -3.08 -7.78
CA PHE A 106 3.16 -3.49 -7.64
C PHE A 106 2.98 -4.57 -6.58
N ILE A 107 3.86 -5.55 -6.54
CA ILE A 107 3.84 -6.61 -5.51
C ILE A 107 4.03 -6.01 -4.12
N SER A 108 5.06 -5.20 -3.92
CA SER A 108 5.32 -4.56 -2.64
C SER A 108 4.25 -3.56 -2.24
N GLY A 109 3.66 -2.84 -3.19
CA GLY A 109 2.51 -1.97 -2.98
C GLY A 109 1.28 -2.73 -2.52
N GLY A 110 0.99 -3.88 -3.12
CA GLY A 110 -0.09 -4.77 -2.71
C GLY A 110 0.09 -5.28 -1.29
N ILE A 111 1.30 -5.72 -0.94
CA ILE A 111 1.64 -6.16 0.42
C ILE A 111 1.45 -5.02 1.42
N GLY A 112 2.05 -3.88 1.17
CA GLY A 112 1.98 -2.74 2.08
C GLY A 112 0.56 -2.23 2.29
N LEU A 113 -0.21 -2.09 1.22
CA LEU A 113 -1.58 -1.62 1.27
C LEU A 113 -2.49 -2.60 2.02
N SER A 114 -2.28 -3.91 1.87
CA SER A 114 -3.04 -4.93 2.58
C SER A 114 -2.85 -4.86 4.09
N LEU A 115 -1.65 -4.51 4.56
CA LEU A 115 -1.35 -4.36 5.98
C LEU A 115 -2.05 -3.15 6.62
N ILE A 116 -2.39 -2.14 5.84
CA ILE A 116 -3.14 -0.97 6.31
C ILE A 116 -4.64 -1.28 6.38
N HIS A 117 -5.17 -2.10 5.48
CA HIS A 117 -6.58 -2.45 5.36
C HIS A 117 -6.96 -3.72 6.15
N ILE A 118 -6.37 -3.91 7.29
CA ILE A 118 -6.69 -5.04 8.18
C ILE A 118 -7.99 -4.79 8.96
#